data_a00d8c33303683d172cc9b6562db3c35
#
_entry.id   a00d8c33303683d172cc9b6562db3c35
#
_cell.length_a   1.000
_cell.length_b   1.000
_cell.length_c   1.000
_cell.angle_alpha   90.00
_cell.angle_beta   90.00
_cell.angle_gamma   90.00
#
_symmetry.space_group_name_H-M   'P 1'
#
loop_
_entity.id
_entity.type
_entity.pdbx_description
1 polymer ?
#
loop_
_entity_poly.entity_id
_entity_poly.type
_entity_poly.pdbx_seq_one_letter_code
_entity_poly.pdbx_strand_id
1 'polypeptide(L)'
;MKINAGIFQYKMRDETPLRKVQRLEKELQQTAGLDLIVCPELFLSGYGSFDKIKEFCEESDGEYAKKISLLAKKYSTAIVYGYPEISRNSLFNSAQYFDNQGLSVSNHRKKMLPPTADESKIFEPGIENSIITINGIKAAIVICYELEFPELIRKLALQGVELIIAPTGQSSNWPAAALYNCRTRAFENGIFVIYANSTGTLNGISFMGESKIIGPDGLDINNANKDEKVIVGEINTDQISLVRKKLPYLDDARKLN
;
A
#
# COMPACT_ATOMS: atom_id res chain seq x y z
N MET A 1 15.97 -3.70 13.31
CA MET A 1 15.08 -4.81 12.85
C MET A 1 15.14 -4.88 11.34
N LYS A 2 14.92 -6.09 10.75
CA LYS A 2 15.00 -6.28 9.30
C LYS A 2 13.84 -7.11 8.79
N ILE A 3 13.28 -6.73 7.63
CA ILE A 3 12.29 -7.52 6.88
C ILE A 3 12.60 -7.45 5.39
N ASN A 4 12.26 -8.54 4.66
CA ASN A 4 12.23 -8.57 3.22
C ASN A 4 10.81 -8.24 2.75
N ALA A 5 10.64 -7.06 2.19
CA ALA A 5 9.35 -6.59 1.69
C ALA A 5 9.26 -6.74 0.17
N GLY A 6 8.13 -7.26 -0.29
CA GLY A 6 7.79 -7.36 -1.70
C GLY A 6 6.67 -6.39 -2.11
N ILE A 7 6.67 -5.96 -3.36
CA ILE A 7 5.55 -5.29 -3.99
C ILE A 7 5.16 -6.09 -5.22
N PHE A 8 3.90 -6.50 -5.31
CA PHE A 8 3.36 -7.04 -6.53
C PHE A 8 2.79 -5.90 -7.39
N GLN A 9 3.60 -5.35 -8.32
CA GLN A 9 3.10 -4.42 -9.34
C GLN A 9 2.25 -5.19 -10.33
N TYR A 10 0.93 -5.21 -10.08
CA TYR A 10 -0.03 -5.91 -10.90
C TYR A 10 -0.39 -5.09 -12.15
N LYS A 11 -0.42 -5.74 -13.31
CA LYS A 11 -0.94 -5.13 -14.53
C LYS A 11 -2.45 -5.21 -14.55
N MET A 12 -3.12 -4.06 -14.49
CA MET A 12 -4.58 -3.97 -14.51
C MET A 12 -5.15 -4.63 -15.75
N ARG A 13 -6.12 -5.54 -15.54
CA ARG A 13 -6.85 -6.31 -16.55
C ARG A 13 -8.28 -6.47 -16.11
N ASP A 14 -9.14 -6.74 -17.09
CA ASP A 14 -10.52 -7.18 -16.82
C ASP A 14 -10.52 -8.66 -16.39
N GLU A 15 -10.26 -8.89 -15.12
CA GLU A 15 -10.20 -10.22 -14.51
C GLU A 15 -11.05 -10.27 -13.24
N THR A 16 -11.57 -11.45 -12.93
CA THR A 16 -12.29 -11.69 -11.67
C THR A 16 -11.35 -11.62 -10.47
N PRO A 17 -11.84 -11.30 -9.27
CA PRO A 17 -11.04 -11.34 -8.03
C PRO A 17 -10.34 -12.67 -7.82
N LEU A 18 -11.01 -13.79 -8.13
CA LEU A 18 -10.42 -15.12 -8.02
C LEU A 18 -9.14 -15.26 -8.88
N ARG A 19 -9.16 -14.77 -10.12
CA ARG A 19 -7.97 -14.79 -10.98
C ARG A 19 -6.83 -13.95 -10.43
N LYS A 20 -7.14 -12.81 -9.84
CA LYS A 20 -6.13 -11.94 -9.21
C LYS A 20 -5.50 -12.60 -7.98
N VAL A 21 -6.31 -13.27 -7.14
CA VAL A 21 -5.80 -14.07 -6.02
C VAL A 21 -4.91 -15.22 -6.51
N GLN A 22 -5.28 -15.91 -7.60
CA GLN A 22 -4.44 -16.95 -8.21
C GLN A 22 -3.10 -16.39 -8.75
N ARG A 23 -3.10 -15.18 -9.29
CA ARG A 23 -1.86 -14.51 -9.72
C ARG A 23 -0.98 -14.17 -8.52
N LEU A 24 -1.56 -13.61 -7.45
CA LEU A 24 -0.83 -13.36 -6.22
C LEU A 24 -0.20 -14.64 -5.66
N GLU A 25 -0.95 -15.74 -5.66
CA GLU A 25 -0.42 -17.03 -5.24
C GLU A 25 0.78 -17.48 -6.08
N LYS A 26 0.69 -17.33 -7.41
CA LYS A 26 1.79 -17.65 -8.32
C LYS A 26 3.05 -16.82 -8.01
N GLU A 27 2.88 -15.53 -7.75
CA GLU A 27 4.01 -14.66 -7.39
C GLU A 27 4.62 -15.05 -6.04
N LEU A 28 3.80 -15.40 -5.04
CA LEU A 28 4.28 -15.89 -3.75
C LEU A 28 5.05 -17.22 -3.88
N GLN A 29 4.63 -18.10 -4.80
CA GLN A 29 5.35 -19.35 -5.10
C GLN A 29 6.75 -19.11 -5.69
N GLN A 30 6.88 -18.04 -6.51
CA GLN A 30 8.12 -17.72 -7.23
C GLN A 30 9.08 -16.84 -6.41
N THR A 31 8.55 -16.16 -5.36
CA THR A 31 9.31 -15.21 -4.54
C THR A 31 9.37 -15.70 -3.10
N ALA A 32 10.31 -16.59 -2.80
CA ALA A 32 10.46 -17.14 -1.45
C ALA A 32 11.11 -16.13 -0.49
N GLY A 33 10.82 -16.29 0.81
CA GLY A 33 11.48 -15.54 1.89
C GLY A 33 11.03 -14.11 2.09
N LEU A 34 9.81 -13.78 1.64
CA LEU A 34 9.19 -12.50 1.95
C LEU A 34 8.57 -12.51 3.36
N ASP A 35 8.84 -11.46 4.13
CA ASP A 35 8.13 -11.18 5.38
C ASP A 35 6.80 -10.46 5.11
N LEU A 36 6.74 -9.67 4.03
CA LEU A 36 5.58 -8.87 3.63
C LEU A 36 5.47 -8.80 2.11
N ILE A 37 4.28 -8.90 1.57
CA ILE A 37 3.95 -8.50 0.20
C ILE A 37 2.81 -7.49 0.18
N VAL A 38 2.93 -6.46 -0.67
CA VAL A 38 1.94 -5.40 -0.81
C VAL A 38 1.38 -5.42 -2.24
N CYS A 39 0.06 -5.54 -2.34
CA CYS A 39 -0.70 -5.39 -3.58
C CYS A 39 -1.24 -3.97 -3.73
N PRO A 40 -1.58 -3.53 -4.95
CA PRO A 40 -2.10 -2.20 -5.22
C PRO A 40 -3.46 -1.90 -4.59
N GLU A 41 -3.85 -0.62 -4.64
CA GLU A 41 -5.21 -0.13 -4.34
C GLU A 41 -6.25 -0.79 -5.24
N LEU A 42 -7.41 -1.15 -4.64
CA LEU A 42 -8.51 -1.83 -5.32
C LEU A 42 -8.05 -3.05 -6.16
N PHE A 43 -7.05 -3.76 -5.67
CA PHE A 43 -6.46 -4.93 -6.34
C PHE A 43 -7.54 -5.93 -6.76
N LEU A 44 -8.52 -6.23 -5.89
CA LEU A 44 -9.54 -7.25 -6.17
C LEU A 44 -10.51 -6.83 -7.26
N SER A 45 -11.06 -5.61 -7.23
CA SER A 45 -12.05 -5.16 -8.22
C SER A 45 -11.40 -4.60 -9.48
N GLY A 46 -10.23 -3.99 -9.37
CA GLY A 46 -9.72 -3.02 -10.32
C GLY A 46 -10.34 -1.65 -10.11
N TYR A 47 -9.81 -0.65 -10.78
CA TYR A 47 -10.16 0.75 -10.65
C TYR A 47 -10.99 1.24 -11.85
N GLY A 48 -11.83 2.27 -11.65
CA GLY A 48 -12.49 2.98 -12.75
C GLY A 48 -13.80 2.36 -13.28
N SER A 49 -14.34 1.32 -12.65
CA SER A 49 -15.65 0.77 -12.97
C SER A 49 -16.52 0.66 -11.72
N PHE A 50 -17.53 1.51 -11.65
CA PHE A 50 -18.48 1.52 -10.53
C PHE A 50 -19.24 0.18 -10.39
N ASP A 51 -19.67 -0.38 -11.54
CA ASP A 51 -20.41 -1.64 -11.53
C ASP A 51 -19.55 -2.80 -11.02
N LYS A 52 -18.27 -2.86 -11.42
CA LYS A 52 -17.34 -3.88 -10.91
C LYS A 52 -16.96 -3.68 -9.46
N ILE A 53 -16.86 -2.45 -9.00
CA ILE A 53 -16.66 -2.14 -7.58
C ILE A 53 -17.82 -2.71 -6.76
N LYS A 54 -19.07 -2.49 -7.21
CA LYS A 54 -20.26 -3.05 -6.56
C LYS A 54 -20.36 -4.57 -6.67
N GLU A 55 -20.02 -5.12 -7.84
CA GLU A 55 -20.05 -6.56 -8.08
C GLU A 55 -19.06 -7.31 -7.19
N PHE A 56 -17.87 -6.73 -6.97
CA PHE A 56 -16.75 -7.39 -6.28
C PHE A 56 -16.47 -6.85 -4.87
N CYS A 57 -17.38 -6.03 -4.32
CA CYS A 57 -17.25 -5.63 -2.93
C CYS A 57 -17.57 -6.80 -1.99
N GLU A 58 -16.84 -6.88 -0.90
CA GLU A 58 -17.08 -7.87 0.14
C GLU A 58 -16.87 -7.27 1.53
N GLU A 59 -17.37 -7.94 2.56
CA GLU A 59 -17.05 -7.62 3.95
C GLU A 59 -15.58 -7.97 4.25
N SER A 60 -15.03 -7.40 5.32
CA SER A 60 -13.61 -7.62 5.70
C SER A 60 -13.27 -9.07 6.04
N ASP A 61 -14.26 -9.94 6.24
CA ASP A 61 -14.14 -11.39 6.42
C ASP A 61 -14.77 -12.19 5.27
N GLY A 62 -14.91 -11.57 4.10
CA GLY A 62 -15.54 -12.14 2.92
C GLY A 62 -14.79 -13.31 2.30
N GLU A 63 -15.23 -13.74 1.12
CA GLU A 63 -14.68 -14.92 0.44
C GLU A 63 -13.21 -14.74 0.06
N TYR A 64 -12.88 -13.58 -0.54
CA TYR A 64 -11.51 -13.31 -1.01
C TYR A 64 -10.58 -12.98 0.15
N ALA A 65 -11.08 -12.30 1.20
CA ALA A 65 -10.35 -12.10 2.43
C ALA A 65 -9.89 -13.45 3.05
N LYS A 66 -10.78 -14.44 3.12
CA LYS A 66 -10.45 -15.79 3.57
C LYS A 66 -9.40 -16.48 2.71
N LYS A 67 -9.49 -16.34 1.38
CA LYS A 67 -8.50 -16.91 0.45
C LYS A 67 -7.12 -16.25 0.65
N ILE A 68 -7.05 -14.94 0.80
CA ILE A 68 -5.80 -14.20 1.02
C ILE A 68 -5.20 -14.54 2.39
N SER A 69 -6.03 -14.66 3.42
CA SER A 69 -5.63 -15.17 4.74
C SER A 69 -4.94 -16.54 4.65
N LEU A 70 -5.53 -17.47 3.89
CA LEU A 70 -4.93 -18.80 3.66
C LEU A 70 -3.60 -18.71 2.90
N LEU A 71 -3.45 -17.79 1.93
CA LEU A 71 -2.17 -17.56 1.24
C LEU A 71 -1.11 -17.02 2.20
N ALA A 72 -1.46 -16.03 3.04
CA ALA A 72 -0.54 -15.48 4.04
C ALA A 72 0.00 -16.57 4.94
N LYS A 73 -0.87 -17.44 5.46
CA LYS A 73 -0.49 -18.58 6.28
C LYS A 73 0.33 -19.61 5.52
N LYS A 74 -0.09 -19.98 4.30
CA LYS A 74 0.56 -21.01 3.47
C LYS A 74 2.01 -20.66 3.14
N TYR A 75 2.26 -19.38 2.81
CA TYR A 75 3.58 -18.89 2.43
C TYR A 75 4.35 -18.24 3.58
N SER A 76 3.77 -18.21 4.79
CA SER A 76 4.33 -17.53 5.98
C SER A 76 4.74 -16.09 5.68
N THR A 77 3.95 -15.40 4.83
CA THR A 77 4.21 -14.05 4.33
C THR A 77 3.03 -13.16 4.68
N ALA A 78 3.25 -12.06 5.38
CA ALA A 78 2.21 -11.06 5.62
C ALA A 78 1.75 -10.42 4.30
N ILE A 79 0.46 -10.12 4.16
CA ILE A 79 -0.13 -9.58 2.93
C ILE A 79 -0.92 -8.32 3.24
N VAL A 80 -0.63 -7.23 2.48
CA VAL A 80 -1.49 -6.05 2.38
C VAL A 80 -2.07 -5.99 0.98
N TYR A 81 -3.39 -5.86 0.87
CA TYR A 81 -4.07 -5.77 -0.42
C TYR A 81 -5.23 -4.77 -0.39
N GLY A 82 -5.46 -4.09 -1.53
CA GLY A 82 -6.57 -3.16 -1.72
C GLY A 82 -7.84 -3.85 -2.23
N TYR A 83 -9.01 -3.46 -1.71
CA TYR A 83 -10.30 -4.00 -2.14
C TYR A 83 -11.45 -3.02 -1.87
N PRO A 84 -12.59 -3.12 -2.59
CA PRO A 84 -13.80 -2.41 -2.23
C PRO A 84 -14.48 -3.16 -1.08
N GLU A 85 -14.55 -2.51 0.07
CA GLU A 85 -15.24 -3.04 1.25
C GLU A 85 -16.69 -2.61 1.27
N ILE A 86 -17.60 -3.54 1.59
CA ILE A 86 -18.97 -3.21 1.98
C ILE A 86 -19.13 -3.41 3.50
N SER A 87 -19.67 -2.40 4.17
CA SER A 87 -19.98 -2.47 5.60
C SER A 87 -21.25 -1.67 5.89
N ARG A 88 -22.27 -2.29 6.46
CA ARG A 88 -23.56 -1.63 6.79
C ARG A 88 -24.16 -0.81 5.65
N ASN A 89 -24.16 -1.32 4.42
CA ASN A 89 -24.66 -0.66 3.21
C ASN A 89 -23.79 0.51 2.69
N SER A 90 -22.66 0.82 3.28
CA SER A 90 -21.68 1.77 2.78
C SER A 90 -20.51 1.05 2.11
N LEU A 91 -19.97 1.67 1.05
CA LEU A 91 -18.78 1.19 0.36
C LEU A 91 -17.56 1.99 0.80
N PHE A 92 -16.44 1.31 0.97
CA PHE A 92 -15.15 1.93 1.33
C PHE A 92 -14.05 1.43 0.37
N ASN A 93 -13.13 2.31 0.04
CA ASN A 93 -11.86 1.93 -0.55
C ASN A 93 -10.93 1.52 0.58
N SER A 94 -10.66 0.21 0.71
CA SER A 94 -9.99 -0.36 1.87
C SER A 94 -8.72 -1.10 1.52
N ALA A 95 -7.79 -1.14 2.46
CA ALA A 95 -6.60 -1.98 2.43
C ALA A 95 -6.55 -2.83 3.70
N GLN A 96 -6.55 -4.15 3.51
CA GLN A 96 -6.52 -5.10 4.62
C GLN A 96 -5.13 -5.70 4.79
N TYR A 97 -4.75 -5.90 6.03
CA TYR A 97 -3.50 -6.51 6.43
C TYR A 97 -3.75 -7.84 7.14
N PHE A 98 -3.23 -8.91 6.58
CA PHE A 98 -3.08 -10.22 7.21
C PHE A 98 -1.63 -10.44 7.62
N ASP A 99 -1.41 -10.91 8.84
CA ASP A 99 -0.08 -11.34 9.27
C ASP A 99 0.35 -12.66 8.61
N ASN A 100 1.57 -13.10 8.87
CA ASN A 100 2.12 -14.34 8.32
C ASN A 100 1.48 -15.63 8.88
N GLN A 101 0.56 -15.53 9.85
CA GLN A 101 -0.29 -16.63 10.33
C GLN A 101 -1.69 -16.59 9.69
N GLY A 102 -1.96 -15.59 8.85
CA GLY A 102 -3.24 -15.37 8.21
C GLY A 102 -4.29 -14.71 9.12
N LEU A 103 -3.87 -14.11 10.23
CA LEU A 103 -4.78 -13.35 11.09
C LEU A 103 -5.04 -11.97 10.50
N SER A 104 -6.31 -11.55 10.46
CA SER A 104 -6.67 -10.16 10.10
C SER A 104 -6.31 -9.23 11.25
N VAL A 105 -5.29 -8.41 11.05
CA VAL A 105 -4.75 -7.51 12.09
C VAL A 105 -5.29 -6.10 11.93
N SER A 106 -5.49 -5.64 10.68
CA SER A 106 -5.95 -4.27 10.41
C SER A 106 -6.70 -4.20 9.08
N ASN A 107 -7.70 -3.33 9.04
CA ASN A 107 -8.43 -2.95 7.84
C ASN A 107 -8.50 -1.43 7.77
N HIS A 108 -7.69 -0.82 6.89
CA HIS A 108 -7.63 0.63 6.71
C HIS A 108 -8.66 1.06 5.65
N ARG A 109 -9.54 1.97 5.99
CA ARG A 109 -10.45 2.64 5.06
C ARG A 109 -9.88 3.99 4.64
N LYS A 110 -9.76 4.22 3.34
CA LYS A 110 -9.24 5.48 2.78
C LYS A 110 -10.00 6.68 3.29
N LYS A 111 -9.32 7.66 3.86
CA LYS A 111 -9.93 8.86 4.44
C LYS A 111 -10.01 10.01 3.46
N MET A 112 -9.00 10.15 2.61
CA MET A 112 -8.89 11.23 1.64
C MET A 112 -9.24 10.71 0.26
N LEU A 113 -10.45 11.02 -0.21
CA LEU A 113 -10.97 10.58 -1.50
C LEU A 113 -10.65 11.65 -2.56
N PRO A 114 -9.89 11.32 -3.63
CA PRO A 114 -9.52 12.31 -4.64
C PRO A 114 -10.73 12.73 -5.47
N PRO A 115 -10.89 14.02 -5.76
CA PRO A 115 -12.00 14.50 -6.58
C PRO A 115 -11.91 14.07 -8.05
N THR A 116 -10.70 13.78 -8.53
CA THR A 116 -10.44 13.47 -9.94
C THR A 116 -10.88 12.07 -10.38
N ALA A 117 -11.17 11.17 -9.44
CA ALA A 117 -11.51 9.77 -9.69
C ALA A 117 -12.97 9.43 -9.34
N ASP A 118 -13.78 10.44 -9.05
CA ASP A 118 -15.18 10.28 -8.60
C ASP A 118 -15.33 9.36 -7.37
N GLU A 119 -14.24 9.12 -6.63
CA GLU A 119 -14.26 8.21 -5.47
C GLU A 119 -15.29 8.62 -4.42
N SER A 120 -15.46 9.92 -4.19
CA SER A 120 -16.45 10.46 -3.24
C SER A 120 -17.92 10.22 -3.65
N LYS A 121 -18.17 9.81 -4.90
CA LYS A 121 -19.51 9.41 -5.36
C LYS A 121 -19.79 7.93 -5.09
N ILE A 122 -18.72 7.15 -4.80
CA ILE A 122 -18.76 5.70 -4.67
C ILE A 122 -18.51 5.27 -3.24
N PHE A 123 -17.50 5.87 -2.61
CA PHE A 123 -16.99 5.46 -1.31
C PHE A 123 -17.27 6.51 -0.23
N GLU A 124 -17.54 6.02 0.97
CA GLU A 124 -17.51 6.82 2.18
C GLU A 124 -16.06 6.94 2.69
N PRO A 125 -15.69 8.09 3.28
CA PRO A 125 -14.37 8.25 3.86
C PRO A 125 -14.21 7.43 5.14
N GLY A 126 -13.03 6.86 5.35
CA GLY A 126 -12.60 6.31 6.62
C GLY A 126 -12.34 7.41 7.66
N ILE A 127 -12.18 7.02 8.93
CA ILE A 127 -11.98 7.96 10.04
C ILE A 127 -10.59 7.80 10.67
N GLU A 128 -10.15 6.57 10.87
CA GLU A 128 -8.96 6.25 11.66
C GLU A 128 -7.71 6.03 10.81
N ASN A 129 -6.54 6.21 11.43
CA ASN A 129 -5.27 5.78 10.89
C ASN A 129 -4.98 4.36 11.33
N SER A 130 -4.55 3.50 10.43
CA SER A 130 -4.16 2.13 10.74
C SER A 130 -2.66 2.06 11.00
N ILE A 131 -2.28 1.97 12.28
CA ILE A 131 -0.91 1.74 12.73
C ILE A 131 -0.82 0.28 13.17
N ILE A 132 0.15 -0.43 12.62
CA ILE A 132 0.38 -1.86 12.81
C ILE A 132 1.83 -2.13 13.21
N THR A 133 2.11 -3.36 13.61
CA THR A 133 3.49 -3.83 13.86
C THR A 133 3.77 -5.05 12.98
N ILE A 134 4.87 -5.02 12.22
CA ILE A 134 5.34 -6.12 11.37
C ILE A 134 6.75 -6.49 11.82
N ASN A 135 6.92 -7.68 12.39
CA ASN A 135 8.21 -8.17 12.91
C ASN A 135 8.95 -7.11 13.77
N GLY A 136 8.18 -6.39 14.60
CA GLY A 136 8.68 -5.34 15.50
C GLY A 136 8.78 -3.95 14.86
N ILE A 137 8.67 -3.79 13.55
CA ILE A 137 8.67 -2.50 12.83
C ILE A 137 7.29 -1.86 12.95
N LYS A 138 7.23 -0.63 13.45
CA LYS A 138 5.99 0.14 13.51
C LYS A 138 5.66 0.72 12.14
N ALA A 139 4.58 0.27 11.53
CA ALA A 139 4.16 0.65 10.19
C ALA A 139 2.77 1.31 10.20
N ALA A 140 2.48 2.11 9.18
CA ALA A 140 1.13 2.62 8.93
C ALA A 140 0.70 2.35 7.50
N ILE A 141 -0.58 2.00 7.32
CA ILE A 141 -1.20 1.85 6.01
C ILE A 141 -1.85 3.18 5.63
N VAL A 142 -1.55 3.66 4.43
CA VAL A 142 -2.20 4.81 3.78
C VAL A 142 -2.52 4.44 2.35
N ILE A 143 -3.63 4.92 1.78
CA ILE A 143 -4.04 4.53 0.42
C ILE A 143 -3.85 5.72 -0.54
N CYS A 144 -2.96 5.54 -1.52
CA CYS A 144 -2.81 6.40 -2.70
C CYS A 144 -2.74 7.89 -2.35
N TYR A 145 -3.81 8.64 -2.58
CA TYR A 145 -3.95 10.09 -2.38
C TYR A 145 -3.58 10.54 -0.96
N GLU A 146 -3.77 9.69 0.05
CA GLU A 146 -3.37 9.98 1.44
C GLU A 146 -1.86 10.22 1.58
N LEU A 147 -1.03 9.56 0.77
CA LEU A 147 0.43 9.77 0.77
C LEU A 147 0.82 11.18 0.30
N GLU A 148 -0.06 11.86 -0.43
CA GLU A 148 0.23 13.19 -0.97
C GLU A 148 0.17 14.29 0.10
N PHE A 149 -0.43 14.01 1.27
CA PHE A 149 -0.55 14.94 2.39
C PHE A 149 0.65 14.84 3.35
N PRO A 150 1.59 15.81 3.30
CA PRO A 150 2.76 15.80 4.18
C PRO A 150 2.39 15.84 5.66
N GLU A 151 1.28 16.52 6.01
CA GLU A 151 0.79 16.64 7.38
C GLU A 151 0.42 15.27 7.96
N LEU A 152 -0.23 14.41 7.17
CA LEU A 152 -0.59 13.06 7.59
C LEU A 152 0.65 12.22 7.83
N ILE A 153 1.58 12.20 6.89
CA ILE A 153 2.79 11.38 6.99
C ILE A 153 3.69 11.89 8.12
N ARG A 154 3.83 13.21 8.28
CA ARG A 154 4.56 13.82 9.39
C ARG A 154 3.96 13.41 10.74
N LYS A 155 2.64 13.48 10.87
CA LYS A 155 1.93 13.06 12.09
C LYS A 155 2.21 11.60 12.43
N LEU A 156 2.15 10.70 11.45
CA LEU A 156 2.46 9.28 11.64
C LEU A 156 3.92 9.06 12.05
N ALA A 157 4.86 9.74 11.40
CA ALA A 157 6.29 9.66 11.73
C ALA A 157 6.59 10.17 13.16
N LEU A 158 5.92 11.26 13.60
CA LEU A 158 6.02 11.78 14.96
C LEU A 158 5.44 10.82 16.01
N GLN A 159 4.50 9.95 15.61
CA GLN A 159 3.99 8.86 16.45
C GLN A 159 4.90 7.62 16.47
N GLY A 160 6.08 7.70 15.84
CA GLY A 160 7.07 6.64 15.81
C GLY A 160 6.89 5.63 14.69
N VAL A 161 6.09 5.93 13.66
CA VAL A 161 6.01 5.09 12.46
C VAL A 161 7.34 5.12 11.72
N GLU A 162 7.84 3.96 11.34
CA GLU A 162 9.12 3.72 10.68
C GLU A 162 8.94 3.32 9.21
N LEU A 163 7.75 2.81 8.87
CA LEU A 163 7.40 2.33 7.53
C LEU A 163 5.99 2.80 7.14
N ILE A 164 5.87 3.45 5.98
CA ILE A 164 4.59 3.70 5.33
C ILE A 164 4.36 2.63 4.26
N ILE A 165 3.18 2.02 4.28
CA ILE A 165 2.71 1.05 3.29
C ILE A 165 1.58 1.71 2.51
N ALA A 166 1.79 1.98 1.22
CA ALA A 166 0.89 2.74 0.37
C ALA A 166 0.40 1.94 -0.84
N PRO A 167 -0.65 1.09 -0.70
CA PRO A 167 -1.41 0.60 -1.85
C PRO A 167 -1.92 1.77 -2.69
N THR A 168 -1.67 1.75 -4.01
CA THR A 168 -1.89 2.90 -4.88
C THR A 168 -2.48 2.47 -6.23
N GLY A 169 -3.30 3.35 -6.82
CA GLY A 169 -3.88 3.24 -8.17
C GLY A 169 -3.61 4.50 -9.00
N GLN A 170 -2.36 4.97 -9.01
CA GLN A 170 -1.97 6.25 -9.61
C GLN A 170 -2.01 6.21 -11.12
N SER A 171 -2.79 7.13 -11.71
CA SER A 171 -2.85 7.35 -13.15
C SER A 171 -1.59 8.02 -13.69
N SER A 172 -1.22 7.72 -14.93
CA SER A 172 -0.14 8.39 -15.66
C SER A 172 -0.38 9.89 -15.90
N ASN A 173 -1.63 10.36 -15.74
CA ASN A 173 -1.98 11.78 -15.89
C ASN A 173 -1.45 12.64 -14.72
N TRP A 174 -1.14 12.03 -13.57
CA TRP A 174 -0.70 12.73 -12.36
C TRP A 174 0.62 12.13 -11.83
N PRO A 175 1.73 12.26 -12.59
CA PRO A 175 2.96 11.51 -12.29
C PRO A 175 3.71 11.98 -11.05
N ALA A 176 3.41 13.18 -10.52
CA ALA A 176 4.18 13.79 -9.43
C ALA A 176 4.17 12.92 -8.15
N ALA A 177 3.05 12.26 -7.83
CA ALA A 177 2.95 11.41 -6.66
C ALA A 177 3.95 10.25 -6.71
N ALA A 178 4.02 9.55 -7.85
CA ALA A 178 4.92 8.42 -8.05
C ALA A 178 6.39 8.84 -8.23
N LEU A 179 6.64 10.00 -8.87
CA LEU A 179 8.02 10.42 -9.18
C LEU A 179 8.68 11.16 -8.02
N TYR A 180 7.92 11.96 -7.27
CA TYR A 180 8.48 12.89 -6.28
C TYR A 180 7.92 12.72 -4.89
N ASN A 181 6.58 12.71 -4.71
CA ASN A 181 5.97 12.76 -3.39
C ASN A 181 6.37 11.57 -2.51
N CYS A 182 6.34 10.34 -3.04
CA CYS A 182 6.68 9.15 -2.26
C CYS A 182 8.12 9.20 -1.71
N ARG A 183 9.08 9.68 -2.52
CA ARG A 183 10.49 9.86 -2.09
C ARG A 183 10.63 10.99 -1.07
N THR A 184 9.92 12.10 -1.30
CA THR A 184 9.94 13.24 -0.38
C THR A 184 9.38 12.84 0.98
N ARG A 185 8.28 12.05 1.03
CA ARG A 185 7.72 11.55 2.29
C ARG A 185 8.70 10.68 3.07
N ALA A 186 9.45 9.82 2.37
CA ALA A 186 10.50 9.03 2.99
C ALA A 186 11.60 9.93 3.58
N PHE A 187 12.14 10.82 2.75
CA PHE A 187 13.27 11.67 3.08
C PHE A 187 12.99 12.66 4.22
N GLU A 188 11.93 13.46 4.10
CA GLU A 188 11.61 14.52 5.07
C GLU A 188 11.20 14.00 6.46
N ASN A 189 10.91 12.69 6.57
CA ASN A 189 10.55 12.02 7.82
C ASN A 189 11.61 11.01 8.27
N GLY A 190 12.60 10.70 7.43
CA GLY A 190 13.62 9.68 7.68
C GLY A 190 12.97 8.34 8.00
N ILE A 191 12.05 7.86 7.14
CA ILE A 191 11.29 6.60 7.25
C ILE A 191 11.31 5.85 5.93
N PHE A 192 10.97 4.56 5.97
CA PHE A 192 10.76 3.79 4.75
C PHE A 192 9.38 4.05 4.15
N VAL A 193 9.28 3.94 2.81
CA VAL A 193 8.00 3.96 2.09
C VAL A 193 7.94 2.80 1.11
N ILE A 194 6.88 1.99 1.17
CA ILE A 194 6.46 1.03 0.16
C ILE A 194 5.33 1.67 -0.64
N TYR A 195 5.61 2.00 -1.90
CA TYR A 195 4.65 2.59 -2.84
C TYR A 195 4.25 1.53 -3.85
N ALA A 196 3.09 0.88 -3.64
CA ALA A 196 2.62 -0.27 -4.42
C ALA A 196 1.55 0.15 -5.42
N ASN A 197 1.95 0.46 -6.65
CA ASN A 197 1.07 0.92 -7.72
C ASN A 197 0.73 -0.19 -8.71
N SER A 198 -0.33 0.02 -9.49
CA SER A 198 -0.67 -0.78 -10.65
C SER A 198 0.01 -0.27 -11.92
N THR A 199 0.09 -1.13 -12.94
CA THR A 199 0.51 -0.77 -14.31
C THR A 199 -0.56 -1.16 -15.34
N GLY A 200 -0.36 -0.81 -16.61
CA GLY A 200 -1.28 -1.13 -17.71
C GLY A 200 -2.44 -0.16 -17.82
N THR A 201 -3.47 -0.56 -18.56
CA THR A 201 -4.66 0.26 -18.82
C THR A 201 -5.92 -0.55 -18.56
N LEU A 202 -6.87 0.03 -17.83
CA LEU A 202 -8.19 -0.56 -17.56
C LEU A 202 -9.24 0.56 -17.52
N ASN A 203 -10.38 0.36 -18.15
CA ASN A 203 -11.50 1.31 -18.17
C ASN A 203 -11.10 2.75 -18.57
N GLY A 204 -10.18 2.89 -19.53
CA GLY A 204 -9.68 4.20 -19.99
C GLY A 204 -8.65 4.85 -19.09
N ILE A 205 -8.33 4.26 -17.94
CA ILE A 205 -7.30 4.76 -17.02
C ILE A 205 -5.98 4.04 -17.31
N SER A 206 -4.95 4.79 -17.66
CA SER A 206 -3.57 4.28 -17.78
C SER A 206 -2.85 4.43 -16.45
N PHE A 207 -2.48 3.31 -15.83
CA PHE A 207 -1.75 3.28 -14.58
C PHE A 207 -0.25 3.41 -14.81
N MET A 208 0.39 4.21 -13.96
CA MET A 208 1.76 4.63 -14.17
C MET A 208 2.79 3.51 -13.95
N GLY A 209 2.48 2.52 -13.14
CA GLY A 209 3.48 1.61 -12.58
C GLY A 209 4.35 2.36 -11.57
N GLU A 210 5.66 2.27 -11.72
CA GLU A 210 6.62 2.99 -10.88
C GLU A 210 6.52 2.63 -9.39
N SER A 211 6.10 1.39 -9.07
CA SER A 211 6.13 0.89 -7.69
C SER A 211 7.55 0.90 -7.15
N LYS A 212 7.70 1.31 -5.88
CA LYS A 212 9.02 1.54 -5.27
C LYS A 212 9.06 1.11 -3.81
N ILE A 213 10.21 0.59 -3.41
CA ILE A 213 10.63 0.51 -2.02
C ILE A 213 11.68 1.60 -1.82
N ILE A 214 11.44 2.52 -0.89
CA ILE A 214 12.22 3.74 -0.73
C ILE A 214 12.82 3.75 0.67
N GLY A 215 14.13 4.05 0.75
CA GLY A 215 14.86 4.19 1.99
C GLY A 215 14.60 5.51 2.72
N PRO A 216 15.02 5.62 4.00
CA PRO A 216 14.82 6.82 4.81
C PRO A 216 15.64 8.03 4.30
N ASP A 217 16.56 7.82 3.38
CA ASP A 217 17.32 8.84 2.65
C ASP A 217 16.60 9.34 1.38
N GLY A 218 15.40 8.82 1.09
CA GLY A 218 14.61 9.18 -0.10
C GLY A 218 15.05 8.50 -1.39
N LEU A 219 16.01 7.56 -1.33
CA LEU A 219 16.49 6.84 -2.50
C LEU A 219 15.73 5.53 -2.69
N ASP A 220 15.56 5.14 -3.96
CA ASP A 220 14.94 3.86 -4.29
C ASP A 220 15.87 2.70 -3.93
N ILE A 221 15.40 1.81 -3.08
CA ILE A 221 16.02 0.49 -2.84
C ILE A 221 15.74 -0.41 -4.04
N ASN A 222 14.50 -0.36 -4.55
CA ASN A 222 14.10 -1.05 -5.78
C ASN A 222 12.92 -0.33 -6.45
N ASN A 223 12.81 -0.50 -7.79
CA ASN A 223 11.77 0.11 -8.62
C ASN A 223 11.29 -0.87 -9.70
N ALA A 224 9.98 -0.99 -9.86
CA ALA A 224 9.37 -1.88 -10.85
C ALA A 224 9.31 -1.28 -12.26
N ASN A 225 9.55 0.02 -12.43
CA ASN A 225 9.29 0.75 -13.67
C ASN A 225 7.83 0.53 -14.14
N LYS A 226 7.62 0.09 -15.40
CA LYS A 226 6.29 -0.14 -15.98
C LYS A 226 5.90 -1.62 -16.12
N ASP A 227 6.76 -2.53 -15.70
CA ASP A 227 6.55 -3.95 -15.91
C ASP A 227 5.66 -4.58 -14.82
N GLU A 228 4.85 -5.58 -15.18
CA GLU A 228 4.21 -6.44 -14.19
C GLU A 228 5.26 -7.39 -13.58
N LYS A 229 5.51 -7.24 -12.31
CA LYS A 229 6.48 -8.07 -11.57
C LYS A 229 6.37 -7.89 -10.07
N VAL A 230 6.99 -8.79 -9.34
CA VAL A 230 7.33 -8.56 -7.94
C VAL A 230 8.72 -7.93 -7.85
N ILE A 231 8.82 -6.84 -7.09
CA ILE A 231 10.11 -6.29 -6.65
C ILE A 231 10.27 -6.56 -5.16
N VAL A 232 11.52 -6.77 -4.74
CA VAL A 232 11.87 -7.07 -3.35
C VAL A 232 12.94 -6.11 -2.86
N GLY A 233 12.84 -5.69 -1.60
CA GLY A 233 13.86 -4.89 -0.93
C GLY A 233 13.93 -5.16 0.56
N GLU A 234 15.13 -5.09 1.13
CA GLU A 234 15.35 -5.17 2.58
C GLU A 234 14.99 -3.83 3.22
N ILE A 235 14.14 -3.88 4.22
CA ILE A 235 13.88 -2.76 5.13
C ILE A 235 14.66 -3.03 6.42
N ASN A 236 15.68 -2.20 6.67
CA ASN A 236 16.52 -2.28 7.86
C ASN A 236 16.39 -0.99 8.67
N THR A 237 15.70 -1.04 9.82
CA THR A 237 15.41 0.14 10.63
C THR A 237 16.66 0.82 11.21
N ASP A 238 17.82 0.16 11.24
CA ASP A 238 19.07 0.81 11.65
C ASP A 238 19.44 1.98 10.75
N GLN A 239 19.04 1.95 9.47
CA GLN A 239 19.24 3.04 8.52
C GLN A 239 18.47 4.31 8.92
N ILE A 240 17.30 4.18 9.57
CA ILE A 240 16.52 5.31 10.09
C ILE A 240 17.35 6.12 11.08
N SER A 241 17.96 5.43 12.04
CA SER A 241 18.80 6.08 13.06
C SER A 241 20.01 6.78 12.45
N LEU A 242 20.63 6.18 11.42
CA LEU A 242 21.78 6.76 10.72
C LEU A 242 21.40 8.03 9.97
N VAL A 243 20.25 8.00 9.25
CA VAL A 243 19.77 9.18 8.50
C VAL A 243 19.33 10.28 9.45
N ARG A 244 18.52 9.99 10.46
CA ARG A 244 18.03 10.99 11.43
C ARG A 244 19.14 11.62 12.25
N LYS A 245 20.25 10.92 12.51
CA LYS A 245 21.44 11.49 13.15
C LYS A 245 22.11 12.57 12.27
N LYS A 246 22.08 12.39 10.94
CA LYS A 246 22.66 13.37 10.00
C LYS A 246 21.70 14.52 9.68
N LEU A 247 20.42 14.21 9.56
CA LEU A 247 19.35 15.14 9.18
C LEU A 247 18.16 14.98 10.13
N PRO A 248 18.16 15.70 11.28
CA PRO A 248 17.17 15.51 12.34
C PRO A 248 15.83 16.21 12.05
N TYR A 249 15.27 16.06 10.86
CA TYR A 249 14.05 16.74 10.43
C TYR A 249 12.85 16.58 11.37
N LEU A 250 12.67 15.40 12.00
CA LEU A 250 11.56 15.20 12.92
C LEU A 250 11.73 15.98 14.23
N ASP A 251 12.96 16.05 14.73
CA ASP A 251 13.26 16.79 15.97
C ASP A 251 13.18 18.29 15.72
N ASP A 252 13.61 18.75 14.55
CA ASP A 252 13.50 20.16 14.18
C ASP A 252 12.03 20.55 13.91
N ALA A 253 11.24 19.66 13.26
CA ALA A 253 9.82 19.91 13.04
C ALA A 253 9.03 20.06 14.35
N ARG A 254 9.41 19.36 15.44
CA ARG A 254 8.77 19.55 16.76
C ARG A 254 8.94 20.95 17.33
N LYS A 255 9.96 21.69 16.90
CA LYS A 255 10.22 23.08 17.35
C LYS A 255 9.35 24.10 16.64
N LEU A 256 8.65 23.69 15.56
CA LEU A 256 7.78 24.55 14.78
C LEU A 256 6.32 24.60 15.29
N ASN A 257 5.96 23.72 16.26
CA ASN A 257 4.61 23.58 16.81
C ASN A 257 4.52 24.14 18.25
#